data_86044e8473c436767a221967d46667c5
#
_entry.id   86044e8473c436767a221967d46667c5
#
_cell.length_a   1.000
_cell.length_b   1.000
_cell.length_c   1.000
_cell.angle_alpha   90.00
_cell.angle_beta   90.00
_cell.angle_gamma   90.00
#
_symmetry.space_group_name_H-M   'P 1'
#
loop_
_entity.id
_entity.type
_entity.pdbx_description
1 polymer ?
#
loop_
_entity_poly.entity_id
_entity_poly.type
_entity_poly.pdbx_seq_one_letter_code
_entity_poly.pdbx_strand_id
1 'polypeptide(L)'
;MSKKNRRELLVEAGRFALAGAIAPILSSGASGASEATAQSHGTKADEEQTEATAEKVIDALEGAYGVQRGQRRNHTKGVGALGSFVGSPEASTYSRSELFSGKALEVIARFSLAGGDPEASDAEKSPRGMALQFRMPDGGLHHMTMIHTPMFFAAVPQTFLDKFIALAVDPATGKPDPEKFQAFKASHRDNDGQAKFLSENNPPPSYANCAYYGIHTFRFINRKGETTLVKFRFVPRDGEKQLSNAEMQSAPRDFLERALIERTKKGPVRWDMILTIGEPGDPETNPTILWPKTRKEVNAGTLTITSATPSAEAGSYKINYDPLVMADGIAPTDDVLLFRSPSYATSYTRRLRDL
;
A
#
# COMPACT_ATOMS: atom_id res chain seq x y z
N MET A 1 12.75 -13.69 -34.21
CA MET A 1 11.97 -13.92 -32.97
C MET A 1 12.01 -12.63 -32.16
N SER A 2 10.89 -11.92 -32.06
CA SER A 2 10.77 -10.62 -31.39
C SER A 2 10.93 -10.82 -29.89
N LYS A 3 11.82 -10.06 -29.25
CA LYS A 3 11.95 -10.00 -27.78
C LYS A 3 10.72 -9.31 -27.22
N LYS A 4 9.72 -10.07 -26.77
CA LYS A 4 8.64 -9.51 -25.94
C LYS A 4 9.25 -8.93 -24.67
N ASN A 5 8.95 -7.67 -24.39
CA ASN A 5 9.54 -6.88 -23.33
C ASN A 5 8.94 -7.31 -21.97
N ARG A 6 9.72 -7.25 -20.90
CA ARG A 6 9.37 -7.50 -19.48
C ARG A 6 8.03 -6.90 -19.06
N ARG A 7 7.59 -5.83 -19.74
CA ARG A 7 6.33 -5.11 -19.59
C ARG A 7 5.06 -5.89 -19.92
N GLU A 8 5.08 -6.66 -21.01
CA GLU A 8 3.87 -7.34 -21.48
C GLU A 8 3.40 -8.43 -20.53
N LEU A 9 4.27 -8.91 -19.65
CA LEU A 9 4.01 -10.00 -18.72
C LEU A 9 3.56 -9.60 -17.33
N LEU A 10 4.02 -8.45 -16.81
CA LEU A 10 3.40 -7.90 -15.61
C LEU A 10 1.96 -7.49 -15.89
N VAL A 11 1.66 -7.04 -17.11
CA VAL A 11 0.30 -6.78 -17.60
C VAL A 11 -0.48 -8.09 -17.79
N GLU A 12 0.15 -9.18 -18.28
CA GLU A 12 -0.49 -10.50 -18.36
C GLU A 12 -0.69 -11.13 -16.97
N ALA A 13 0.23 -11.00 -16.03
CA ALA A 13 0.00 -11.43 -14.64
C ALA A 13 -1.19 -10.70 -13.99
N GLY A 14 -1.42 -9.42 -14.34
CA GLY A 14 -2.61 -8.68 -13.99
C GLY A 14 -3.87 -9.13 -14.78
N ARG A 15 -3.71 -9.60 -16.01
CA ARG A 15 -4.81 -10.06 -16.88
C ARG A 15 -5.24 -11.51 -16.59
N PHE A 16 -4.34 -12.37 -16.15
CA PHE A 16 -4.70 -13.76 -15.77
C PHE A 16 -5.57 -13.86 -14.51
N ALA A 17 -5.80 -12.78 -13.79
CA ALA A 17 -6.77 -12.74 -12.68
C ALA A 17 -8.25 -12.80 -13.14
N LEU A 18 -8.53 -12.80 -14.45
CA LEU A 18 -9.90 -12.63 -15.00
C LEU A 18 -10.51 -13.87 -15.66
N ALA A 19 -9.85 -15.02 -15.69
CA ALA A 19 -10.41 -16.24 -16.33
C ALA A 19 -10.56 -17.39 -15.33
N GLY A 20 -11.54 -17.30 -14.45
CA GLY A 20 -12.04 -18.38 -13.62
C GLY A 20 -13.37 -18.87 -14.13
N ALA A 21 -13.39 -19.79 -15.10
CA ALA A 21 -14.60 -20.45 -15.55
C ALA A 21 -15.10 -21.45 -14.50
N ILE A 22 -16.38 -21.36 -14.18
CA ILE A 22 -17.11 -22.29 -13.33
C ILE A 22 -17.41 -23.55 -14.16
N ALA A 23 -16.97 -24.71 -13.70
CA ALA A 23 -17.45 -25.99 -14.19
C ALA A 23 -18.01 -26.82 -13.01
N PRO A 24 -19.14 -27.53 -13.17
CA PRO A 24 -19.83 -28.23 -12.09
C PRO A 24 -19.16 -29.54 -11.73
N ILE A 25 -19.10 -29.84 -10.43
CA ILE A 25 -18.63 -31.13 -9.90
C ILE A 25 -19.79 -32.11 -9.88
N LEU A 26 -19.64 -33.21 -10.59
CA LEU A 26 -20.45 -34.41 -10.41
C LEU A 26 -19.78 -35.34 -9.41
N SER A 27 -20.55 -35.74 -8.41
CA SER A 27 -20.21 -36.69 -7.38
C SER A 27 -20.27 -38.14 -7.86
N SER A 28 -19.30 -38.96 -7.48
CA SER A 28 -19.56 -40.40 -7.27
C SER A 28 -18.54 -40.93 -6.24
N GLY A 29 -19.08 -41.68 -5.28
CA GLY A 29 -18.38 -42.12 -4.09
C GLY A 29 -17.66 -43.48 -4.25
N ALA A 30 -16.97 -43.83 -3.23
CA ALA A 30 -16.91 -45.04 -2.44
C ALA A 30 -15.50 -45.43 -1.97
N SER A 31 -15.38 -45.45 -0.67
CA SER A 31 -14.74 -46.39 0.25
C SER A 31 -13.34 -46.98 -0.01
N GLY A 32 -12.51 -46.87 1.03
CA GLY A 32 -11.36 -47.74 1.28
C GLY A 32 -10.35 -47.14 2.26
N ALA A 33 -10.40 -47.59 3.50
CA ALA A 33 -9.51 -47.22 4.58
C ALA A 33 -8.07 -47.72 4.35
N SER A 34 -7.08 -46.90 4.72
CA SER A 34 -5.89 -47.34 5.46
C SER A 34 -5.16 -46.14 6.04
N GLU A 35 -5.05 -46.12 7.38
CA GLU A 35 -4.23 -45.21 8.13
C GLU A 35 -2.76 -45.46 7.81
N ALA A 36 -2.07 -44.39 7.42
CA ALA A 36 -0.63 -44.28 7.62
C ALA A 36 -0.34 -42.83 8.05
N THR A 37 -0.28 -42.62 9.35
CA THR A 37 0.23 -41.40 9.99
C THR A 37 1.69 -41.22 9.61
N ALA A 38 1.93 -40.41 8.60
CA ALA A 38 3.23 -39.78 8.38
C ALA A 38 3.23 -38.41 9.08
N GLN A 39 3.61 -38.38 10.33
CA GLN A 39 4.01 -37.15 10.99
C GLN A 39 5.29 -36.64 10.28
N SER A 40 5.14 -35.68 9.41
CA SER A 40 6.27 -34.89 8.92
C SER A 40 6.75 -34.01 10.09
N HIS A 41 7.79 -34.45 10.77
CA HIS A 41 8.59 -33.61 11.65
C HIS A 41 9.34 -32.63 10.72
N GLY A 42 8.68 -31.51 10.37
CA GLY A 42 9.42 -30.32 9.94
C GLY A 42 10.38 -29.94 11.07
N THR A 43 11.67 -29.93 10.80
CA THR A 43 12.65 -29.54 11.81
C THR A 43 12.49 -28.05 12.11
N LYS A 44 12.73 -27.63 13.37
CA LYS A 44 12.72 -26.21 13.75
C LYS A 44 13.54 -25.31 12.80
N ALA A 45 14.54 -25.88 12.13
CA ALA A 45 15.36 -25.20 11.14
C ALA A 45 14.58 -24.88 9.84
N ASP A 46 13.63 -25.72 9.43
CA ASP A 46 12.80 -25.48 8.24
C ASP A 46 11.70 -24.43 8.53
N GLU A 47 11.17 -24.41 9.77
CA GLU A 47 10.23 -23.38 10.22
C GLU A 47 10.92 -22.00 10.34
N GLU A 48 12.17 -21.96 10.84
CA GLU A 48 12.96 -20.73 10.96
C GLU A 48 13.37 -20.16 9.59
N GLN A 49 13.50 -21.01 8.55
CA GLN A 49 13.76 -20.56 7.17
C GLN A 49 12.54 -19.98 6.46
N THR A 50 11.33 -20.30 6.88
CA THR A 50 10.08 -19.83 6.25
C THR A 50 9.52 -18.56 6.88
N GLU A 51 9.82 -18.27 8.14
CA GLU A 51 9.29 -17.09 8.84
C GLU A 51 9.70 -15.76 8.16
N ALA A 52 8.73 -14.83 8.04
CA ALA A 52 8.96 -13.51 7.46
C ALA A 52 9.90 -12.67 8.34
N THR A 53 11.02 -12.22 7.77
CA THR A 53 11.89 -11.18 8.34
C THR A 53 11.98 -9.98 7.41
N ALA A 54 12.41 -8.84 7.93
CA ALA A 54 12.60 -7.64 7.14
C ALA A 54 13.55 -7.86 5.95
N GLU A 55 14.65 -8.60 6.18
CA GLU A 55 15.64 -8.94 5.16
C GLU A 55 15.03 -9.81 4.07
N LYS A 56 14.33 -10.90 4.43
CA LYS A 56 13.67 -11.81 3.48
C LYS A 56 12.62 -11.09 2.64
N VAL A 57 11.86 -10.17 3.25
CA VAL A 57 10.87 -9.37 2.52
C VAL A 57 11.55 -8.47 1.49
N ILE A 58 12.67 -7.84 1.84
CA ILE A 58 13.40 -6.99 0.88
C ILE A 58 14.08 -7.83 -0.19
N ASP A 59 14.64 -9.01 0.16
CA ASP A 59 15.19 -9.98 -0.82
C ASP A 59 14.11 -10.42 -1.81
N ALA A 60 12.91 -10.74 -1.34
CA ALA A 60 11.79 -11.13 -2.19
C ALA A 60 11.34 -9.99 -3.13
N LEU A 61 11.31 -8.74 -2.66
CA LEU A 61 11.04 -7.57 -3.51
C LEU A 61 12.13 -7.39 -4.57
N GLU A 62 13.40 -7.55 -4.20
CA GLU A 62 14.53 -7.51 -5.14
C GLU A 62 14.47 -8.66 -6.15
N GLY A 63 14.04 -9.85 -5.73
CA GLY A 63 13.79 -11.00 -6.60
C GLY A 63 12.66 -10.77 -7.61
N ALA A 64 11.59 -10.08 -7.18
CA ALA A 64 10.43 -9.78 -8.03
C ALA A 64 10.68 -8.64 -9.03
N TYR A 65 11.40 -7.59 -8.62
CA TYR A 65 11.54 -6.36 -9.41
C TYR A 65 12.97 -6.06 -9.88
N GLY A 66 13.96 -6.79 -9.37
CA GLY A 66 15.37 -6.44 -9.53
C GLY A 66 15.77 -5.26 -8.64
N VAL A 67 17.06 -4.99 -8.57
CA VAL A 67 17.63 -3.87 -7.83
C VAL A 67 17.77 -2.65 -8.74
N GLN A 68 17.12 -1.57 -8.37
CA GLN A 68 17.34 -0.26 -8.96
C GLN A 68 18.26 0.55 -8.03
N ARG A 69 19.52 0.75 -8.45
CA ARG A 69 20.55 1.40 -7.60
C ARG A 69 20.09 2.76 -7.10
N GLY A 70 20.29 3.02 -5.81
CA GLY A 70 19.87 4.25 -5.15
C GLY A 70 18.36 4.47 -5.03
N GLN A 71 17.54 3.50 -5.45
CA GLN A 71 16.08 3.59 -5.44
C GLN A 71 15.44 2.77 -4.29
N ARG A 72 14.19 3.08 -3.97
CA ARG A 72 13.36 2.26 -3.07
C ARG A 72 13.11 0.89 -3.68
N ARG A 73 13.01 -0.14 -2.83
CA ARG A 73 12.71 -1.53 -3.30
C ARG A 73 11.23 -1.74 -3.63
N ASN A 74 10.38 -0.85 -3.15
CA ASN A 74 8.95 -0.79 -3.51
C ASN A 74 8.52 0.67 -3.62
N HIS A 75 7.43 0.96 -4.35
CA HIS A 75 6.98 2.31 -4.65
C HIS A 75 8.08 3.17 -5.29
N THR A 76 8.86 2.58 -6.20
CA THR A 76 10.05 3.20 -6.79
C THR A 76 9.68 4.40 -7.65
N LYS A 77 8.68 4.24 -8.56
CA LYS A 77 8.14 5.31 -9.38
C LYS A 77 7.25 6.25 -8.57
N GLY A 78 7.40 7.57 -8.73
CA GLY A 78 6.55 8.53 -8.04
C GLY A 78 6.95 9.98 -8.27
N VAL A 79 6.27 10.88 -7.57
CA VAL A 79 6.40 12.34 -7.65
C VAL A 79 6.40 12.94 -6.24
N GLY A 80 7.24 13.93 -6.00
CA GLY A 80 7.26 14.65 -4.74
C GLY A 80 6.30 15.83 -4.75
N ALA A 81 5.86 16.27 -3.56
CA ALA A 81 4.97 17.40 -3.44
C ALA A 81 5.18 18.11 -2.10
N LEU A 82 4.81 19.39 -2.05
CA LEU A 82 4.83 20.22 -0.85
C LEU A 82 3.43 20.73 -0.56
N GLY A 83 3.14 20.91 0.73
CA GLY A 83 1.86 21.41 1.14
C GLY A 83 1.74 21.64 2.63
N SER A 84 0.52 21.67 3.10
CA SER A 84 0.19 21.84 4.51
C SER A 84 -1.02 20.99 4.90
N PHE A 85 -1.14 20.73 6.19
CA PHE A 85 -2.32 20.09 6.77
C PHE A 85 -2.85 20.96 7.89
N VAL A 86 -4.17 21.12 7.93
CA VAL A 86 -4.88 21.79 9.02
C VAL A 86 -5.86 20.78 9.63
N GLY A 87 -5.55 20.34 10.83
CA GLY A 87 -6.42 19.42 11.58
C GLY A 87 -7.70 20.09 12.06
N SER A 88 -8.78 19.31 12.18
CA SER A 88 -10.04 19.82 12.69
C SER A 88 -10.13 19.74 14.22
N PRO A 89 -10.79 20.71 14.90
CA PRO A 89 -11.03 20.64 16.35
C PRO A 89 -11.84 19.41 16.77
N GLU A 90 -12.72 18.90 15.91
CA GLU A 90 -13.52 17.71 16.19
C GLU A 90 -12.63 16.48 16.40
N ALA A 91 -11.58 16.31 15.59
CA ALA A 91 -10.65 15.21 15.73
C ALA A 91 -9.82 15.27 17.03
N SER A 92 -9.63 16.47 17.61
CA SER A 92 -8.95 16.63 18.90
C SER A 92 -9.69 16.00 20.08
N THR A 93 -10.99 15.66 19.92
CA THR A 93 -11.76 14.92 20.92
C THR A 93 -11.31 13.44 21.00
N TYR A 94 -10.76 12.91 19.93
CA TYR A 94 -10.30 11.53 19.81
C TYR A 94 -8.79 11.37 20.04
N SER A 95 -7.97 12.37 19.70
CA SER A 95 -6.52 12.32 19.89
C SER A 95 -5.99 13.63 20.45
N ARG A 96 -5.05 13.51 21.41
CA ARG A 96 -4.33 14.67 21.94
C ARG A 96 -3.20 15.17 21.02
N SER A 97 -3.01 14.51 19.86
CA SER A 97 -1.97 14.88 18.91
C SER A 97 -2.11 16.33 18.44
N GLU A 98 -1.00 17.06 18.42
CA GLU A 98 -0.92 18.40 17.84
C GLU A 98 -1.23 18.41 16.32
N LEU A 99 -1.29 17.25 15.68
CA LEU A 99 -1.80 17.10 14.31
C LEU A 99 -3.21 17.70 14.16
N PHE A 100 -4.02 17.66 15.23
CA PHE A 100 -5.40 18.14 15.27
C PHE A 100 -5.59 19.46 16.02
N SER A 101 -4.49 20.22 16.22
CA SER A 101 -4.54 21.50 16.94
C SER A 101 -5.24 22.65 16.20
N GLY A 102 -5.57 22.47 14.92
CA GLY A 102 -6.12 23.53 14.06
C GLY A 102 -5.06 24.45 13.46
N LYS A 103 -3.78 24.30 13.83
CA LYS A 103 -2.68 25.03 13.22
C LYS A 103 -2.25 24.36 11.92
N ALA A 104 -1.80 25.18 10.97
CA ALA A 104 -1.22 24.65 9.73
C ALA A 104 0.14 24.00 10.01
N LEU A 105 0.30 22.74 9.61
CA LEU A 105 1.55 21.99 9.67
C LEU A 105 2.15 21.88 8.27
N GLU A 106 3.45 22.04 8.13
CA GLU A 106 4.15 21.76 6.87
C GLU A 106 4.07 20.26 6.55
N VAL A 107 3.85 19.96 5.27
CA VAL A 107 3.79 18.59 4.76
C VAL A 107 4.73 18.43 3.57
N ILE A 108 5.61 17.44 3.66
CA ILE A 108 6.33 16.91 2.51
C ILE A 108 5.64 15.60 2.10
N ALA A 109 5.09 15.59 0.89
CA ALA A 109 4.34 14.46 0.37
C ALA A 109 5.10 13.72 -0.73
N ARG A 110 4.78 12.45 -0.91
CA ARG A 110 5.19 11.66 -2.05
C ARG A 110 4.03 10.81 -2.55
N PHE A 111 3.70 10.95 -3.82
CA PHE A 111 2.78 10.05 -4.52
C PHE A 111 3.57 9.02 -5.32
N SER A 112 3.05 7.81 -5.46
CA SER A 112 3.80 6.71 -6.08
C SER A 112 2.90 5.64 -6.68
N LEU A 113 3.47 4.85 -7.60
CA LEU A 113 2.94 3.58 -8.05
C LEU A 113 3.56 2.46 -7.21
N ALA A 114 2.77 1.47 -6.78
CA ALA A 114 3.32 0.30 -6.09
C ALA A 114 4.12 -0.55 -7.07
N GLY A 115 5.19 -1.17 -6.55
CA GLY A 115 6.16 -1.95 -7.32
C GLY A 115 7.55 -1.34 -7.30
N GLY A 116 8.55 -2.16 -7.66
CA GLY A 116 9.96 -1.79 -7.70
C GLY A 116 10.46 -1.33 -9.07
N ASP A 117 9.60 -1.36 -10.11
CA ASP A 117 9.97 -0.94 -11.46
C ASP A 117 9.72 0.56 -11.67
N PRO A 118 10.78 1.39 -11.83
CA PRO A 118 10.63 2.82 -12.11
C PRO A 118 10.02 3.09 -13.49
N GLU A 119 10.06 2.10 -14.38
CA GLU A 119 9.56 2.17 -15.74
C GLU A 119 8.13 1.62 -15.89
N ALA A 120 7.49 1.20 -14.80
CA ALA A 120 6.13 0.67 -14.84
C ALA A 120 5.14 1.68 -15.46
N SER A 121 4.15 1.17 -16.19
CA SER A 121 3.10 2.02 -16.78
C SER A 121 2.15 2.54 -15.71
N ASP A 122 1.82 3.82 -15.75
CA ASP A 122 0.80 4.41 -14.88
C ASP A 122 -0.61 3.87 -15.15
N ALA A 123 -0.83 3.20 -16.28
CA ALA A 123 -2.09 2.53 -16.63
C ALA A 123 -2.21 1.12 -16.02
N GLU A 124 -1.19 0.60 -15.32
CA GLU A 124 -1.28 -0.69 -14.65
C GLU A 124 -2.32 -0.69 -13.52
N LYS A 125 -3.01 -1.81 -13.34
CA LYS A 125 -3.94 -2.04 -12.22
C LYS A 125 -3.18 -2.38 -10.93
N SER A 126 -2.30 -1.47 -10.49
CA SER A 126 -1.46 -1.56 -9.30
C SER A 126 -1.87 -0.51 -8.27
N PRO A 127 -1.64 -0.70 -6.96
CA PRO A 127 -1.94 0.32 -5.96
C PRO A 127 -1.17 1.64 -6.19
N ARG A 128 -1.85 2.77 -5.98
CA ARG A 128 -1.23 4.10 -5.88
C ARG A 128 -1.01 4.41 -4.42
N GLY A 129 0.14 5.00 -4.10
CA GLY A 129 0.51 5.36 -2.74
C GLY A 129 0.52 6.87 -2.52
N MET A 130 0.18 7.30 -1.31
CA MET A 130 0.44 8.63 -0.79
C MET A 130 1.18 8.49 0.54
N ALA A 131 2.35 9.10 0.65
CA ALA A 131 3.12 9.18 1.87
C ALA A 131 3.26 10.65 2.27
N LEU A 132 3.04 10.95 3.55
CA LEU A 132 3.07 12.28 4.12
C LEU A 132 4.06 12.31 5.30
N GLN A 133 4.91 13.33 5.34
CA GLN A 133 5.69 13.70 6.51
C GLN A 133 5.19 15.05 7.00
N PHE A 134 4.69 15.09 8.21
CA PHE A 134 4.28 16.30 8.91
C PHE A 134 5.41 16.78 9.81
N ARG A 135 5.68 18.08 9.81
CA ARG A 135 6.56 18.72 10.78
C ARG A 135 5.72 19.17 11.97
N MET A 136 5.95 18.54 13.11
CA MET A 136 5.21 18.83 14.33
C MET A 136 5.73 20.10 15.02
N PRO A 137 4.89 20.80 15.81
CA PRO A 137 5.28 22.07 16.47
C PRO A 137 6.43 21.94 17.46
N ASP A 138 6.63 20.77 18.05
CA ASP A 138 7.75 20.42 18.95
C ASP A 138 9.06 20.10 18.22
N GLY A 139 9.07 20.18 16.89
CA GLY A 139 10.20 19.79 16.04
C GLY A 139 10.23 18.30 15.68
N GLY A 140 9.34 17.50 16.24
CA GLY A 140 9.16 16.09 15.89
C GLY A 140 8.58 15.90 14.50
N LEU A 141 8.42 14.65 14.11
CA LEU A 141 7.83 14.25 12.83
C LEU A 141 6.64 13.31 13.07
N HIS A 142 5.69 13.35 12.15
CA HIS A 142 4.66 12.32 12.02
C HIS A 142 4.59 11.85 10.57
N HIS A 143 4.49 10.54 10.35
CA HIS A 143 4.37 9.98 9.01
C HIS A 143 3.03 9.27 8.82
N MET A 144 2.44 9.42 7.65
CA MET A 144 1.32 8.61 7.19
C MET A 144 1.69 7.99 5.84
N THR A 145 1.52 6.68 5.71
CA THR A 145 1.73 5.97 4.44
C THR A 145 0.47 5.21 4.08
N MET A 146 -0.06 5.48 2.92
CA MET A 146 -1.39 5.09 2.48
C MET A 146 -1.37 4.54 1.06
N ILE A 147 -2.39 3.77 0.73
CA ILE A 147 -2.66 3.31 -0.64
C ILE A 147 -4.10 3.64 -1.04
N HIS A 148 -4.38 3.66 -2.35
CA HIS A 148 -5.71 3.99 -2.85
C HIS A 148 -6.71 2.81 -2.79
N THR A 149 -6.27 1.64 -2.37
CA THR A 149 -7.18 0.52 -2.09
C THR A 149 -7.63 0.56 -0.64
N PRO A 150 -8.93 0.36 -0.35
CA PRO A 150 -9.45 0.51 1.02
C PRO A 150 -9.03 -0.61 1.97
N MET A 151 -8.41 -1.68 1.45
CA MET A 151 -7.85 -2.79 2.23
C MET A 151 -6.45 -3.14 1.73
N PHE A 152 -5.71 -3.85 2.57
CA PHE A 152 -4.44 -4.45 2.20
C PHE A 152 -4.64 -5.87 1.63
N PHE A 153 -3.60 -6.49 1.07
CA PHE A 153 -3.65 -7.84 0.53
C PHE A 153 -3.08 -8.90 1.47
N ALA A 154 -2.54 -8.51 2.61
CA ALA A 154 -1.87 -9.39 3.57
C ALA A 154 -2.42 -9.16 4.97
N ALA A 155 -2.96 -10.20 5.60
CA ALA A 155 -3.42 -10.18 6.98
C ALA A 155 -2.25 -10.30 7.97
N VAL A 156 -1.16 -10.94 7.53
CA VAL A 156 0.07 -11.16 8.31
C VAL A 156 1.31 -10.90 7.44
N PRO A 157 2.49 -10.62 8.04
CA PRO A 157 3.73 -10.39 7.30
C PRO A 157 4.11 -11.55 6.36
N GLN A 158 3.78 -12.79 6.74
CA GLN A 158 4.09 -13.98 5.93
C GLN A 158 3.40 -13.94 4.57
N THR A 159 2.11 -13.55 4.50
CA THR A 159 1.40 -13.40 3.21
C THR A 159 2.10 -12.38 2.29
N PHE A 160 2.68 -11.32 2.87
CA PHE A 160 3.46 -10.36 2.08
C PHE A 160 4.71 -11.00 1.48
N LEU A 161 5.49 -11.72 2.29
CA LEU A 161 6.70 -12.42 1.85
C LEU A 161 6.38 -13.43 0.75
N ASP A 162 5.40 -14.32 0.98
CA ASP A 162 5.03 -15.39 0.06
C ASP A 162 4.57 -14.87 -1.30
N LYS A 163 3.87 -13.73 -1.31
CA LYS A 163 3.46 -13.07 -2.57
C LYS A 163 4.66 -12.69 -3.42
N PHE A 164 5.69 -12.07 -2.83
CA PHE A 164 6.84 -11.60 -3.59
C PHE A 164 7.83 -12.72 -3.91
N ILE A 165 7.87 -13.79 -3.12
CA ILE A 165 8.54 -15.05 -3.49
C ILE A 165 7.86 -15.66 -4.74
N ALA A 166 6.52 -15.71 -4.76
CA ALA A 166 5.77 -16.23 -5.91
C ALA A 166 5.89 -15.35 -7.17
N LEU A 167 6.20 -14.06 -7.00
CA LEU A 167 6.44 -13.11 -8.10
C LEU A 167 7.92 -12.99 -8.49
N ALA A 168 8.83 -13.73 -7.86
CA ALA A 168 10.24 -13.71 -8.20
C ALA A 168 10.44 -14.09 -9.67
N VAL A 169 11.32 -13.34 -10.33
CA VAL A 169 11.65 -13.56 -11.74
C VAL A 169 12.59 -14.77 -11.87
N ASP A 170 12.18 -15.77 -12.63
CA ASP A 170 13.04 -16.88 -13.00
C ASP A 170 14.16 -16.37 -13.93
N PRO A 171 15.44 -16.52 -13.56
CA PRO A 171 16.56 -16.07 -14.36
C PRO A 171 16.61 -16.69 -15.77
N ALA A 172 16.11 -17.92 -15.95
CA ALA A 172 16.12 -18.61 -17.22
C ALA A 172 15.10 -18.05 -18.22
N THR A 173 13.93 -17.58 -17.72
CA THR A 173 12.84 -17.08 -18.55
C THR A 173 12.73 -15.56 -18.55
N GLY A 174 13.30 -14.89 -17.55
CA GLY A 174 13.16 -13.47 -17.30
C GLY A 174 11.75 -13.08 -16.83
N LYS A 175 10.95 -14.04 -16.31
CA LYS A 175 9.54 -13.87 -15.97
C LYS A 175 9.21 -14.57 -14.65
N PRO A 176 8.20 -14.09 -13.90
CA PRO A 176 7.63 -14.87 -12.81
C PRO A 176 7.01 -16.18 -13.31
N ASP A 177 7.12 -17.22 -12.50
CA ASP A 177 6.47 -18.50 -12.74
C ASP A 177 4.95 -18.40 -12.46
N PRO A 178 4.10 -18.60 -13.50
CA PRO A 178 2.65 -18.50 -13.32
C PRO A 178 2.07 -19.53 -12.35
N GLU A 179 2.67 -20.72 -12.27
CA GLU A 179 2.17 -21.81 -11.40
C GLU A 179 2.41 -21.45 -9.92
N LYS A 180 3.57 -20.89 -9.58
CA LYS A 180 3.87 -20.39 -8.24
C LYS A 180 2.90 -19.30 -7.81
N PHE A 181 2.58 -18.37 -8.71
CA PHE A 181 1.63 -17.31 -8.41
C PHE A 181 0.19 -17.82 -8.27
N GLN A 182 -0.21 -18.83 -9.04
CA GLN A 182 -1.52 -19.49 -8.87
C GLN A 182 -1.58 -20.25 -7.53
N ALA A 183 -0.53 -20.97 -7.15
CA ALA A 183 -0.42 -21.64 -5.85
C ALA A 183 -0.54 -20.64 -4.70
N PHE A 184 0.16 -19.50 -4.76
CA PHE A 184 0.01 -18.41 -3.81
C PHE A 184 -1.46 -17.95 -3.69
N LYS A 185 -2.14 -17.68 -4.79
CA LYS A 185 -3.54 -17.24 -4.75
C LYS A 185 -4.47 -18.28 -4.15
N ALA A 186 -4.20 -19.55 -4.39
CA ALA A 186 -5.02 -20.66 -3.85
C ALA A 186 -4.87 -20.79 -2.32
N SER A 187 -3.68 -20.52 -1.78
CA SER A 187 -3.37 -20.68 -0.35
C SER A 187 -3.59 -19.40 0.49
N HIS A 188 -3.63 -18.20 -0.12
CA HIS A 188 -3.73 -16.92 0.57
C HIS A 188 -5.00 -16.16 0.20
N ARG A 189 -6.10 -16.51 0.89
CA ARG A 189 -7.44 -15.91 0.65
C ARG A 189 -7.54 -14.46 1.11
N ASP A 190 -6.68 -14.03 2.01
CA ASP A 190 -6.54 -12.64 2.45
C ASP A 190 -6.12 -11.68 1.32
N ASN A 191 -5.47 -12.20 0.26
CA ASN A 191 -5.13 -11.43 -0.95
C ASN A 191 -6.35 -11.11 -1.84
N ASP A 192 -7.46 -11.85 -1.72
CA ASP A 192 -8.59 -11.77 -2.68
C ASP A 192 -9.25 -10.39 -2.71
N GLY A 193 -9.43 -9.74 -1.56
CA GLY A 193 -10.12 -8.46 -1.46
C GLY A 193 -9.46 -7.36 -2.28
N GLN A 194 -8.15 -7.17 -2.11
CA GLN A 194 -7.41 -6.16 -2.88
C GLN A 194 -7.28 -6.55 -4.36
N ALA A 195 -7.06 -7.82 -4.67
CA ALA A 195 -6.98 -8.30 -6.04
C ALA A 195 -8.30 -8.03 -6.79
N LYS A 196 -9.45 -8.32 -6.16
CA LYS A 196 -10.77 -8.01 -6.71
C LYS A 196 -10.95 -6.51 -6.93
N PHE A 197 -10.65 -5.68 -5.92
CA PHE A 197 -10.74 -4.23 -6.04
C PHE A 197 -9.96 -3.71 -7.25
N LEU A 198 -8.70 -4.13 -7.40
CA LEU A 198 -7.85 -3.70 -8.51
C LEU A 198 -8.33 -4.22 -9.87
N SER A 199 -8.96 -5.39 -9.93
CA SER A 199 -9.52 -5.93 -11.19
C SER A 199 -10.75 -5.16 -11.65
N GLU A 200 -11.60 -4.72 -10.71
CA GLU A 200 -12.87 -4.05 -10.97
C GLU A 200 -12.72 -2.53 -11.17
N ASN A 201 -11.62 -1.93 -10.71
CA ASN A 201 -11.41 -0.49 -10.76
C ASN A 201 -10.21 -0.13 -11.65
N ASN A 202 -10.47 0.73 -12.62
CA ASN A 202 -9.41 1.26 -13.48
C ASN A 202 -8.56 2.32 -12.73
N PRO A 203 -7.30 2.54 -13.16
CA PRO A 203 -6.45 3.61 -12.62
C PRO A 203 -7.12 4.98 -12.68
N PRO A 204 -6.78 5.87 -11.71
CA PRO A 204 -7.21 7.27 -11.79
C PRO A 204 -6.45 8.03 -12.87
N PRO A 205 -7.04 9.10 -13.44
CA PRO A 205 -6.34 9.96 -14.42
C PRO A 205 -5.25 10.84 -13.77
N SER A 206 -5.25 11.01 -12.46
CA SER A 206 -4.26 11.74 -11.67
C SER A 206 -4.21 11.21 -10.24
N TYR A 207 -3.07 11.36 -9.56
CA TYR A 207 -2.97 11.17 -8.11
C TYR A 207 -3.97 12.05 -7.34
N ALA A 208 -4.39 13.18 -7.90
CA ALA A 208 -5.40 14.07 -7.32
C ALA A 208 -6.83 13.50 -7.34
N ASN A 209 -7.07 12.40 -8.06
CA ASN A 209 -8.40 11.84 -8.28
C ASN A 209 -8.62 10.48 -7.62
N CYS A 210 -7.86 10.13 -6.60
CA CYS A 210 -8.14 8.95 -5.80
C CYS A 210 -8.15 9.24 -4.30
N ALA A 211 -8.96 8.50 -3.57
CA ALA A 211 -8.87 8.43 -2.13
C ALA A 211 -7.64 7.62 -1.73
N TYR A 212 -7.10 7.90 -0.54
CA TYR A 212 -5.97 7.18 0.03
C TYR A 212 -6.32 6.70 1.44
N TYR A 213 -6.09 5.42 1.72
CA TYR A 213 -6.50 4.76 2.95
C TYR A 213 -5.28 4.40 3.79
N GLY A 214 -5.34 4.65 5.08
CA GLY A 214 -4.34 4.20 6.05
C GLY A 214 -4.26 2.68 6.18
N ILE A 215 -5.24 1.96 5.66
CA ILE A 215 -5.47 0.50 5.66
C ILE A 215 -5.49 -0.15 7.05
N HIS A 216 -4.60 0.23 7.95
CA HIS A 216 -4.51 -0.27 9.31
C HIS A 216 -5.57 0.36 10.23
N THR A 217 -5.78 -0.25 11.38
CA THR A 217 -6.45 0.37 12.51
C THR A 217 -5.39 1.10 13.36
N PHE A 218 -5.77 2.20 13.97
CA PHE A 218 -4.92 2.97 14.88
C PHE A 218 -5.65 3.20 16.19
N ARG A 219 -4.91 3.28 17.30
CA ARG A 219 -5.42 3.76 18.58
C ARG A 219 -5.18 5.24 18.68
N PHE A 220 -6.25 6.01 18.73
CA PHE A 220 -6.19 7.43 19.06
C PHE A 220 -6.41 7.58 20.56
N ILE A 221 -5.55 8.36 21.22
CA ILE A 221 -5.54 8.57 22.65
C ILE A 221 -5.79 10.05 22.91
N ASN A 222 -6.91 10.37 23.54
CA ASN A 222 -7.29 11.75 23.81
C ASN A 222 -6.58 12.34 25.07
N ARG A 223 -6.85 13.59 25.39
CA ARG A 223 -6.23 14.28 26.54
C ARG A 223 -6.61 13.69 27.90
N LYS A 224 -7.69 12.92 27.99
CA LYS A 224 -8.10 12.21 29.20
C LYS A 224 -7.45 10.81 29.31
N GLY A 225 -6.71 10.38 28.30
CA GLY A 225 -6.15 9.02 28.21
C GLY A 225 -7.14 7.98 27.68
N GLU A 226 -8.32 8.38 27.23
CA GLU A 226 -9.31 7.48 26.64
C GLU A 226 -8.85 7.08 25.23
N THR A 227 -9.00 5.80 24.90
CA THR A 227 -8.58 5.23 23.63
C THR A 227 -9.76 4.98 22.71
N THR A 228 -9.64 5.38 21.46
CA THR A 228 -10.60 5.10 20.38
C THR A 228 -9.90 4.41 19.21
N LEU A 229 -10.48 3.32 18.72
CA LEU A 229 -10.03 2.69 17.49
C LEU A 229 -10.49 3.48 16.29
N VAL A 230 -9.60 3.76 15.35
CA VAL A 230 -9.92 4.51 14.14
C VAL A 230 -9.26 3.88 12.92
N LYS A 231 -9.95 3.96 11.79
CA LYS A 231 -9.34 3.90 10.46
C LYS A 231 -9.43 5.29 9.84
N PHE A 232 -8.52 5.65 8.94
CA PHE A 232 -8.58 6.94 8.28
C PHE A 232 -8.38 6.83 6.77
N ARG A 233 -8.93 7.79 6.06
CA ARG A 233 -8.68 7.99 4.63
C ARG A 233 -8.63 9.47 4.28
N PHE A 234 -7.99 9.78 3.17
CA PHE A 234 -7.99 11.10 2.55
C PHE A 234 -8.86 11.07 1.30
N VAL A 235 -9.92 11.87 1.29
CA VAL A 235 -10.90 11.94 0.20
C VAL A 235 -10.60 13.16 -0.67
N PRO A 236 -10.38 13.00 -1.99
CA PRO A 236 -10.01 14.10 -2.86
C PRO A 236 -11.19 15.05 -3.10
N ARG A 237 -10.97 16.35 -2.94
CA ARG A 237 -11.99 17.37 -3.28
C ARG A 237 -12.19 17.53 -4.79
N ASP A 238 -11.22 17.13 -5.60
CA ASP A 238 -11.36 17.06 -7.07
C ASP A 238 -12.23 15.86 -7.51
N GLY A 239 -12.68 15.04 -6.56
CA GLY A 239 -13.49 13.84 -6.77
C GLY A 239 -12.68 12.63 -7.24
N GLU A 240 -13.17 11.44 -6.91
CA GLU A 240 -12.62 10.18 -7.40
C GLU A 240 -13.01 9.97 -8.85
N LYS A 241 -12.04 9.57 -9.68
CA LYS A 241 -12.23 9.32 -11.13
C LYS A 241 -11.41 8.11 -11.54
N GLN A 242 -11.86 7.44 -12.58
CA GLN A 242 -11.18 6.31 -13.20
C GLN A 242 -11.08 6.54 -14.71
N LEU A 243 -10.00 6.06 -15.31
CA LEU A 243 -9.87 6.00 -16.77
C LEU A 243 -10.84 4.96 -17.33
N SER A 244 -11.41 5.25 -18.48
CA SER A 244 -12.07 4.23 -19.30
C SER A 244 -11.05 3.24 -19.87
N ASN A 245 -11.51 2.08 -20.33
CA ASN A 245 -10.63 1.09 -20.97
C ASN A 245 -9.93 1.66 -22.21
N ALA A 246 -10.58 2.53 -22.97
CA ALA A 246 -10.00 3.18 -24.15
C ALA A 246 -8.89 4.17 -23.73
N GLU A 247 -9.13 4.97 -22.70
CA GLU A 247 -8.12 5.89 -22.16
C GLU A 247 -6.91 5.15 -21.61
N MET A 248 -7.11 4.02 -20.92
CA MET A 248 -6.00 3.18 -20.44
C MET A 248 -5.11 2.67 -21.58
N GLN A 249 -5.70 2.28 -22.72
CA GLN A 249 -4.94 1.76 -23.87
C GLN A 249 -4.10 2.84 -24.56
N SER A 250 -4.57 4.09 -24.54
CA SER A 250 -3.91 5.23 -25.18
C SER A 250 -3.12 6.11 -24.24
N ALA A 251 -3.19 5.86 -22.93
CA ALA A 251 -2.51 6.68 -21.94
C ALA A 251 -0.98 6.63 -22.12
N PRO A 252 -0.30 7.78 -22.04
CA PRO A 252 1.15 7.81 -21.95
C PRO A 252 1.63 7.01 -20.73
N ARG A 253 2.82 6.42 -20.81
CA ARG A 253 3.36 5.60 -19.74
C ARG A 253 3.46 6.33 -18.40
N ASP A 254 3.80 7.64 -18.42
CA ASP A 254 4.17 8.44 -17.25
C ASP A 254 3.18 9.63 -17.10
N PHE A 255 1.86 9.37 -17.16
CA PHE A 255 0.87 10.43 -17.14
C PHE A 255 0.57 10.95 -15.71
N LEU A 256 0.69 10.12 -14.67
CA LEU A 256 0.29 10.49 -13.31
C LEU A 256 1.16 11.61 -12.72
N GLU A 257 2.49 11.55 -12.92
CA GLU A 257 3.41 12.59 -12.48
C GLU A 257 3.07 13.91 -13.17
N ARG A 258 2.97 13.90 -14.50
CA ARG A 258 2.64 15.11 -15.28
C ARG A 258 1.28 15.67 -14.90
N ALA A 259 0.27 14.82 -14.73
CA ALA A 259 -1.06 15.25 -14.38
C ALA A 259 -1.11 15.96 -13.02
N LEU A 260 -0.36 15.46 -12.01
CA LEU A 260 -0.29 16.12 -10.71
C LEU A 260 0.47 17.45 -10.77
N ILE A 261 1.62 17.50 -11.47
CA ILE A 261 2.40 18.73 -11.64
C ILE A 261 1.55 19.81 -12.35
N GLU A 262 0.91 19.47 -13.46
CA GLU A 262 0.04 20.41 -14.18
C GLU A 262 -1.20 20.82 -13.36
N ARG A 263 -1.74 19.90 -12.57
CA ARG A 263 -2.89 20.21 -11.70
C ARG A 263 -2.51 21.21 -10.60
N THR A 264 -1.33 21.05 -9.99
CA THR A 264 -0.87 21.98 -8.93
C THR A 264 -0.55 23.38 -9.46
N LYS A 265 -0.11 23.53 -10.72
CA LYS A 265 0.08 24.84 -11.37
C LYS A 265 -1.24 25.63 -11.52
N LYS A 266 -2.38 24.94 -11.63
CA LYS A 266 -3.71 25.57 -11.74
C LYS A 266 -4.31 25.95 -10.37
N GLY A 267 -3.63 25.65 -9.29
CA GLY A 267 -4.03 25.94 -7.93
C GLY A 267 -3.91 24.73 -7.00
N PRO A 268 -4.09 24.91 -5.69
CA PRO A 268 -3.90 23.87 -4.70
C PRO A 268 -4.84 22.68 -4.91
N VAL A 269 -4.32 21.48 -4.68
CA VAL A 269 -5.11 20.22 -4.64
C VAL A 269 -5.39 19.87 -3.18
N ARG A 270 -6.62 19.45 -2.89
CA ARG A 270 -7.05 19.22 -1.51
C ARG A 270 -7.67 17.86 -1.31
N TRP A 271 -7.43 17.29 -0.11
CA TRP A 271 -8.09 16.09 0.40
C TRP A 271 -8.60 16.39 1.81
N ASP A 272 -9.79 15.91 2.10
CA ASP A 272 -10.30 15.88 3.46
C ASP A 272 -9.90 14.56 4.13
N MET A 273 -9.31 14.65 5.33
CA MET A 273 -9.01 13.49 6.17
C MET A 273 -10.27 13.09 6.89
N ILE A 274 -10.74 11.88 6.66
CA ILE A 274 -11.93 11.31 7.30
C ILE A 274 -11.49 10.19 8.23
N LEU A 275 -11.85 10.29 9.49
CA LEU A 275 -11.76 9.21 10.48
C LEU A 275 -13.03 8.39 10.44
N THR A 276 -12.89 7.07 10.41
CA THR A 276 -13.95 6.11 10.70
C THR A 276 -13.75 5.63 12.12
N ILE A 277 -14.75 5.85 12.99
CA ILE A 277 -14.68 5.52 14.41
C ILE A 277 -15.11 4.07 14.62
N GLY A 278 -14.24 3.29 15.24
CA GLY A 278 -14.48 1.89 15.54
C GLY A 278 -15.47 1.69 16.68
N GLU A 279 -16.12 0.53 16.65
CA GLU A 279 -17.02 0.07 17.71
C GLU A 279 -16.54 -1.28 18.25
N PRO A 280 -16.98 -1.69 19.45
CA PRO A 280 -16.64 -2.99 20.01
C PRO A 280 -16.95 -4.14 19.04
N GLY A 281 -15.97 -5.01 18.79
CA GLY A 281 -16.10 -6.14 17.86
C GLY A 281 -15.63 -5.86 16.43
N ASP A 282 -15.25 -4.63 16.08
CA ASP A 282 -14.62 -4.35 14.79
C ASP A 282 -13.23 -5.02 14.73
N PRO A 283 -12.86 -5.58 13.56
CA PRO A 283 -11.51 -6.14 13.36
C PRO A 283 -10.43 -5.08 13.59
N GLU A 284 -9.61 -5.31 14.63
CA GLU A 284 -8.57 -4.36 15.03
C GLU A 284 -7.23 -4.63 14.32
N THR A 285 -6.86 -5.91 14.15
CA THR A 285 -5.51 -6.32 13.77
C THR A 285 -5.39 -6.83 12.33
N ASN A 286 -6.50 -6.93 11.59
CA ASN A 286 -6.51 -7.45 10.22
C ASN A 286 -6.75 -6.33 9.20
N PRO A 287 -5.71 -5.88 8.46
CA PRO A 287 -5.84 -4.78 7.48
C PRO A 287 -6.54 -5.18 6.17
N THR A 288 -6.88 -6.47 6.00
CA THR A 288 -7.61 -6.95 4.81
C THR A 288 -9.12 -6.85 4.97
N ILE A 289 -9.61 -6.60 6.20
CA ILE A 289 -11.04 -6.54 6.51
C ILE A 289 -11.51 -5.08 6.63
N LEU A 290 -12.57 -4.78 5.89
CA LEU A 290 -13.25 -3.49 5.99
C LEU A 290 -14.19 -3.45 7.19
N TRP A 291 -14.29 -2.29 7.83
CA TRP A 291 -15.33 -2.04 8.83
C TRP A 291 -16.69 -1.78 8.17
N PRO A 292 -17.80 -1.99 8.90
CA PRO A 292 -19.14 -1.65 8.40
C PRO A 292 -19.24 -0.18 7.98
N LYS A 293 -19.89 0.06 6.84
CA LYS A 293 -20.10 1.43 6.29
C LYS A 293 -20.97 2.32 7.17
N THR A 294 -21.63 1.73 8.17
CA THR A 294 -22.49 2.46 9.15
C THR A 294 -21.70 3.09 10.28
N ARG A 295 -20.38 2.90 10.35
CA ARG A 295 -19.56 3.50 11.40
C ARG A 295 -19.55 5.02 11.27
N LYS A 296 -19.53 5.68 12.42
CA LYS A 296 -19.45 7.15 12.49
C LYS A 296 -18.22 7.65 11.76
N GLU A 297 -18.39 8.68 10.95
CA GLU A 297 -17.29 9.36 10.26
C GLU A 297 -17.13 10.78 10.78
N VAL A 298 -15.89 11.24 10.87
CA VAL A 298 -15.50 12.56 11.37
C VAL A 298 -14.50 13.18 10.40
N ASN A 299 -14.73 14.42 9.99
CA ASN A 299 -13.72 15.17 9.24
C ASN A 299 -12.62 15.61 10.21
N ALA A 300 -11.42 15.07 10.04
CA ALA A 300 -10.26 15.31 10.89
C ALA A 300 -9.35 16.42 10.40
N GLY A 301 -9.61 17.00 9.24
CA GLY A 301 -8.80 18.10 8.71
C GLY A 301 -8.66 18.07 7.20
N THR A 302 -7.86 19.01 6.69
CA THR A 302 -7.65 19.17 5.24
C THR A 302 -6.16 19.19 4.92
N LEU A 303 -5.75 18.28 4.02
CA LEU A 303 -4.47 18.32 3.34
C LEU A 303 -4.57 19.24 2.12
N THR A 304 -3.62 20.17 1.98
CA THR A 304 -3.52 21.06 0.83
C THR A 304 -2.13 20.90 0.21
N ILE A 305 -2.05 20.40 -1.01
CA ILE A 305 -0.83 20.30 -1.81
C ILE A 305 -0.77 21.52 -2.73
N THR A 306 0.32 22.27 -2.64
CA THR A 306 0.52 23.54 -3.36
C THR A 306 1.44 23.41 -4.56
N SER A 307 2.36 22.43 -4.54
CA SER A 307 3.27 22.16 -5.66
C SER A 307 3.60 20.69 -5.75
N ALA A 308 3.90 20.23 -6.96
CA ALA A 308 4.45 18.91 -7.23
C ALA A 308 5.71 19.03 -8.10
N THR A 309 6.69 18.15 -7.87
CA THR A 309 8.01 18.19 -8.49
C THR A 309 8.45 16.76 -8.82
N PRO A 310 9.12 16.51 -9.96
CA PRO A 310 9.65 15.20 -10.31
C PRO A 310 10.45 14.58 -9.15
N SER A 311 10.34 13.25 -9.00
CA SER A 311 10.87 12.56 -7.81
C SER A 311 12.36 12.82 -7.55
N ALA A 312 13.17 12.87 -8.61
CA ALA A 312 14.62 13.08 -8.50
C ALA A 312 15.01 14.47 -7.95
N GLU A 313 14.16 15.47 -8.17
CA GLU A 313 14.38 16.87 -7.76
C GLU A 313 13.74 17.17 -6.39
N ALA A 314 12.84 16.29 -5.93
CA ALA A 314 12.04 16.55 -4.75
C ALA A 314 12.76 16.17 -3.46
N GLY A 315 12.62 16.99 -2.40
CA GLY A 315 13.12 16.67 -1.05
C GLY A 315 12.56 15.35 -0.50
N SER A 316 11.37 14.96 -0.91
CA SER A 316 10.72 13.68 -0.57
C SER A 316 11.52 12.44 -1.03
N TYR A 317 12.41 12.59 -2.01
CA TYR A 317 13.28 11.51 -2.47
C TYR A 317 14.15 10.95 -1.34
N LYS A 318 14.68 11.81 -0.46
CA LYS A 318 15.59 11.43 0.64
C LYS A 318 14.87 10.87 1.87
N ILE A 319 13.56 11.05 2.00
CA ILE A 319 12.80 10.67 3.19
C ILE A 319 12.53 9.15 3.20
N ASN A 320 12.79 8.51 4.33
CA ASN A 320 12.26 7.19 4.65
C ASN A 320 10.92 7.39 5.38
N TYR A 321 9.81 7.19 4.65
CA TYR A 321 8.47 7.36 5.21
C TYR A 321 8.06 6.15 6.08
N ASP A 322 8.74 5.97 7.20
CA ASP A 322 8.43 4.90 8.16
C ASP A 322 7.07 5.17 8.84
N PRO A 323 6.07 4.30 8.70
CA PRO A 323 4.74 4.51 9.25
C PRO A 323 4.67 4.48 10.78
N LEU A 324 5.73 4.04 11.47
CA LEU A 324 5.82 4.06 12.93
C LEU A 324 6.43 5.35 13.51
N VAL A 325 6.84 6.30 12.67
CA VAL A 325 7.14 7.66 13.10
C VAL A 325 5.80 8.36 13.39
N MET A 326 5.31 8.20 14.62
CA MET A 326 3.99 8.66 15.04
C MET A 326 4.08 9.75 16.09
N ALA A 327 3.24 10.78 15.95
CA ALA A 327 3.07 11.80 16.98
C ALA A 327 2.35 11.23 18.21
N ASP A 328 2.57 11.85 19.38
CA ASP A 328 1.86 11.51 20.60
C ASP A 328 0.34 11.53 20.39
N GLY A 329 -0.36 10.63 21.05
CA GLY A 329 -1.82 10.46 20.91
C GLY A 329 -2.26 9.58 19.74
N ILE A 330 -1.32 8.94 19.02
CA ILE A 330 -1.57 7.96 17.94
C ILE A 330 -0.68 6.76 18.18
N ALA A 331 -1.23 5.54 18.12
CA ALA A 331 -0.49 4.29 18.30
C ALA A 331 -0.93 3.20 17.29
N PRO A 332 -0.03 2.26 16.95
CA PRO A 332 -0.33 1.13 16.05
C PRO A 332 -1.15 0.05 16.76
N THR A 333 -1.77 -0.85 15.99
CA THR A 333 -2.58 -1.96 16.52
C THR A 333 -2.18 -3.34 15.98
N ASP A 334 -1.63 -3.45 14.79
CA ASP A 334 -1.46 -4.73 14.11
C ASP A 334 0.00 -5.06 13.74
N ASP A 335 0.28 -6.38 13.64
CA ASP A 335 1.63 -6.89 13.39
C ASP A 335 2.15 -6.54 12.00
N VAL A 336 1.26 -6.41 11.00
CA VAL A 336 1.66 -5.98 9.65
C VAL A 336 2.20 -4.54 9.69
N LEU A 337 1.53 -3.65 10.46
CA LEU A 337 1.98 -2.27 10.65
C LEU A 337 3.32 -2.23 11.40
N LEU A 338 3.46 -3.01 12.48
CA LEU A 338 4.71 -3.09 13.26
C LEU A 338 5.86 -3.63 12.42
N PHE A 339 5.62 -4.65 11.59
CA PHE A 339 6.60 -5.25 10.71
C PHE A 339 7.10 -4.31 9.61
N ARG A 340 6.34 -3.26 9.27
CA ARG A 340 6.73 -2.32 8.22
C ARG A 340 7.99 -1.55 8.58
N SER A 341 8.15 -1.08 9.83
CA SER A 341 9.29 -0.25 10.22
C SER A 341 10.66 -0.91 9.98
N PRO A 342 10.95 -2.13 10.46
CA PRO A 342 12.21 -2.81 10.15
C PRO A 342 12.41 -3.05 8.64
N SER A 343 11.34 -3.33 7.88
CA SER A 343 11.42 -3.49 6.43
C SER A 343 11.77 -2.19 5.72
N TYR A 344 11.21 -1.06 6.16
CA TYR A 344 11.56 0.28 5.66
C TYR A 344 13.02 0.62 5.98
N ALA A 345 13.50 0.30 7.19
CA ALA A 345 14.89 0.52 7.59
C ALA A 345 15.87 -0.29 6.73
N THR A 346 15.58 -1.59 6.50
CA THR A 346 16.39 -2.47 5.65
C THR A 346 16.44 -1.94 4.20
N SER A 347 15.27 -1.62 3.62
CA SER A 347 15.20 -1.04 2.26
C SER A 347 15.96 0.28 2.15
N TYR A 348 15.85 1.15 3.16
CA TYR A 348 16.55 2.45 3.18
C TYR A 348 18.07 2.28 3.31
N THR A 349 18.52 1.38 4.17
CA THR A 349 19.96 1.06 4.33
C THR A 349 20.55 0.52 3.03
N ARG A 350 19.88 -0.41 2.36
CA ARG A 350 20.34 -0.93 1.05
C ARG A 350 20.38 0.17 0.00
N ARG A 351 19.35 1.02 -0.05
CA ARG A 351 19.31 2.17 -0.95
C ARG A 351 20.51 3.11 -0.77
N LEU A 352 20.91 3.40 0.48
CA LEU A 352 22.07 4.26 0.77
C LEU A 352 23.41 3.61 0.40
N ARG A 353 23.50 2.28 0.50
CA ARG A 353 24.71 1.53 0.08
C ARG A 353 24.87 1.46 -1.44
N ASP A 354 23.78 1.63 -2.18
CA ASP A 354 23.81 1.57 -3.65
C ASP A 354 24.20 2.91 -4.31
N LEU A 355 24.28 3.99 -3.52
CA LEU A 355 24.74 5.32 -3.99
C LEU A 355 26.25 5.35 -4.13
#